data_94d5fcbd67f2f050474e29b89f9e982e
#
_entry.id   94d5fcbd67f2f050474e29b89f9e982e
#
_cell.length_a   1.000
_cell.length_b   1.000
_cell.length_c   1.000
_cell.angle_alpha   90.00
_cell.angle_beta   90.00
_cell.angle_gamma   90.00
#
_symmetry.space_group_name_H-M   'P 1'
#
loop_
_entity.id
_entity.type
_entity.pdbx_description
1 polymer ?
#
loop_
_entity_poly.entity_id
_entity_poly.type
_entity_poly.pdbx_seq_one_letter_code
_entity_poly.pdbx_strand_id
1 'polypeptide(L)'
;MKQILTALLITFNIAISSAQVLPTWESINERGYPQWFTDAKLGIFIHWGVYSVPAYASKEGYAEWYYRGLMTNDDRKAFQERIYGKNFQYEDFAPMFRGELWDPDEWAELFKKSGAKYVLLVSKHHDGYCLWPSQYAPGWNSVEVGPHRDICGELSEAVRKQGLKMGFYYSLPEWTSTIHRWYVDPDEDIVDYVDTHMIPQLKELITRYQPTVLFTDGEWRNNAEQWHARELISWYYNTVGEEAIVNDRWGDGQQHGFRTPEYSAGITLTDRPWAECRGLGRSFGLNRNEPLENYMTSEELIRHFCILVAAGG
;
A
#
# COMPACT_ATOMS: atom_id res chain seq x y z
N MET A 1 48.43 -51.21 -18.24
CA MET A 1 47.53 -50.24 -18.91
C MET A 1 46.29 -50.15 -18.07
N LYS A 2 46.15 -49.05 -17.27
CA LYS A 2 44.94 -48.76 -16.49
C LYS A 2 44.11 -47.77 -17.30
N GLN A 3 42.90 -48.20 -17.70
CA GLN A 3 41.93 -47.30 -18.33
C GLN A 3 41.21 -46.52 -17.21
N ILE A 4 41.33 -45.21 -17.27
CA ILE A 4 40.54 -44.29 -16.41
C ILE A 4 39.26 -43.98 -17.16
N LEU A 5 38.13 -44.44 -16.60
CA LEU A 5 36.79 -44.14 -17.09
C LEU A 5 36.38 -42.80 -16.47
N THR A 6 36.38 -41.73 -17.26
CA THR A 6 35.87 -40.41 -16.82
C THR A 6 34.35 -40.38 -17.00
N ALA A 7 33.62 -40.46 -15.90
CA ALA A 7 32.17 -40.31 -15.92
C ALA A 7 31.82 -38.82 -16.02
N LEU A 8 31.22 -38.41 -17.12
CA LEU A 8 30.68 -37.06 -17.32
C LEU A 8 29.31 -36.92 -16.61
N LEU A 9 29.27 -36.27 -15.46
CA LEU A 9 28.01 -35.94 -14.80
C LEU A 9 27.38 -34.74 -15.55
N ILE A 10 26.35 -35.01 -16.35
CA ILE A 10 25.50 -33.98 -16.94
C ILE A 10 24.42 -33.61 -15.90
N THR A 11 24.61 -32.50 -15.22
CA THR A 11 23.56 -31.91 -14.38
C THR A 11 22.50 -31.25 -15.27
N PHE A 12 21.35 -31.86 -15.39
CA PHE A 12 20.18 -31.25 -15.99
C PHE A 12 19.63 -30.22 -14.99
N ASN A 13 19.88 -28.93 -15.25
CA ASN A 13 19.12 -27.86 -14.61
C ASN A 13 17.71 -27.86 -15.23
N ILE A 14 16.75 -28.45 -14.58
CA ILE A 14 15.33 -28.28 -14.89
C ILE A 14 14.99 -26.87 -14.40
N ALA A 15 14.98 -25.90 -15.29
CA ALA A 15 14.33 -24.63 -15.03
C ALA A 15 12.83 -24.94 -14.93
N ILE A 16 12.30 -24.96 -13.71
CA ILE A 16 10.86 -24.99 -13.49
C ILE A 16 10.37 -23.60 -13.94
N SER A 17 9.90 -23.51 -15.18
CA SER A 17 9.16 -22.35 -15.66
C SER A 17 7.85 -22.37 -14.90
N SER A 18 7.63 -21.43 -13.98
CA SER A 18 6.31 -21.24 -13.40
C SER A 18 5.33 -20.95 -14.54
N ALA A 19 4.16 -21.58 -14.50
CA ALA A 19 3.14 -21.37 -15.52
C ALA A 19 2.73 -19.90 -15.49
N GLN A 20 2.64 -19.29 -16.68
CA GLN A 20 2.21 -17.91 -16.82
C GLN A 20 0.78 -17.76 -16.28
N VAL A 21 0.56 -16.79 -15.38
CA VAL A 21 -0.77 -16.44 -14.88
C VAL A 21 -1.53 -15.70 -15.99
N LEU A 22 -2.69 -16.22 -16.40
CA LEU A 22 -3.54 -15.60 -17.41
C LEU A 22 -4.47 -14.55 -16.77
N PRO A 23 -4.96 -13.54 -17.53
CA PRO A 23 -5.85 -12.50 -17.02
C PRO A 23 -7.30 -12.98 -16.88
N THR A 24 -7.49 -14.11 -16.19
CA THR A 24 -8.78 -14.70 -15.85
C THR A 24 -8.82 -15.02 -14.36
N TRP A 25 -9.99 -14.88 -13.73
CA TRP A 25 -10.13 -15.20 -12.31
C TRP A 25 -9.77 -16.65 -11.99
N GLU A 26 -10.05 -17.56 -12.91
CA GLU A 26 -9.69 -18.97 -12.78
C GLU A 26 -8.17 -19.12 -12.63
N SER A 27 -7.38 -18.64 -13.62
CA SER A 27 -5.92 -18.75 -13.59
C SER A 27 -5.28 -18.00 -12.42
N ILE A 28 -5.82 -16.83 -12.07
CA ILE A 28 -5.34 -16.03 -10.94
C ILE A 28 -5.59 -16.80 -9.62
N ASN A 29 -6.75 -17.43 -9.45
CA ASN A 29 -7.09 -18.18 -8.24
C ASN A 29 -6.35 -19.53 -8.14
N GLU A 30 -6.06 -20.19 -9.25
CA GLU A 30 -5.26 -21.42 -9.27
C GLU A 30 -3.83 -21.23 -8.74
N ARG A 31 -3.29 -20.01 -8.83
CA ARG A 31 -1.96 -19.71 -8.31
C ARG A 31 -1.85 -19.91 -6.79
N GLY A 32 -2.93 -19.73 -6.05
CA GLY A 32 -2.94 -19.80 -4.59
C GLY A 32 -2.19 -18.63 -3.93
N TYR A 33 -1.83 -18.81 -2.67
CA TYR A 33 -1.18 -17.80 -1.84
C TYR A 33 0.22 -18.27 -1.45
N PRO A 34 1.24 -17.39 -1.48
CA PRO A 34 2.60 -17.79 -1.11
C PRO A 34 2.68 -18.14 0.38
N GLN A 35 3.36 -19.24 0.69
CA GLN A 35 3.48 -19.77 2.04
C GLN A 35 4.07 -18.74 3.02
N TRP A 36 5.04 -17.93 2.56
CA TRP A 36 5.63 -16.90 3.41
C TRP A 36 4.59 -15.93 4.00
N PHE A 37 3.52 -15.62 3.25
CA PHE A 37 2.48 -14.70 3.70
C PHE A 37 1.58 -15.33 4.77
N THR A 38 1.20 -16.59 4.59
CA THR A 38 0.41 -17.31 5.58
C THR A 38 1.19 -17.59 6.87
N ASP A 39 2.51 -17.67 6.79
CA ASP A 39 3.41 -17.81 7.95
C ASP A 39 3.74 -16.44 8.60
N ALA A 40 3.65 -15.35 7.84
CA ALA A 40 3.90 -14.01 8.32
C ALA A 40 2.70 -13.49 9.12
N LYS A 41 2.85 -13.37 10.44
CA LYS A 41 1.74 -12.96 11.32
C LYS A 41 1.73 -11.47 11.61
N LEU A 42 2.85 -10.79 11.47
CA LEU A 42 2.99 -9.36 11.73
C LEU A 42 3.57 -8.64 10.52
N GLY A 43 2.84 -7.64 10.02
CA GLY A 43 3.30 -6.64 9.07
C GLY A 43 3.26 -5.25 9.69
N ILE A 44 4.07 -4.34 9.19
CA ILE A 44 4.03 -2.91 9.52
C ILE A 44 3.42 -2.16 8.35
N PHE A 45 2.39 -1.38 8.60
CA PHE A 45 1.75 -0.53 7.62
C PHE A 45 1.98 0.95 7.94
N ILE A 46 2.54 1.71 7.00
CA ILE A 46 2.98 3.08 7.20
C ILE A 46 2.13 4.02 6.38
N HIS A 47 1.36 4.89 7.06
CA HIS A 47 0.66 6.02 6.45
C HIS A 47 1.47 7.29 6.68
N TRP A 48 2.18 7.75 5.66
CA TRP A 48 3.04 8.93 5.70
C TRP A 48 3.06 9.63 4.34
N GLY A 49 2.90 10.94 4.34
CA GLY A 49 2.80 11.74 3.13
C GLY A 49 2.47 13.20 3.44
N VAL A 50 2.03 13.97 2.46
CA VAL A 50 1.70 15.39 2.61
C VAL A 50 0.66 15.63 3.71
N TYR A 51 -0.33 14.76 3.86
CA TYR A 51 -1.34 14.82 4.91
C TYR A 51 -0.76 14.72 6.34
N SER A 52 0.46 14.24 6.49
CA SER A 52 1.15 14.17 7.78
C SER A 52 1.64 15.54 8.25
N VAL A 53 1.70 16.55 7.38
CA VAL A 53 2.06 17.93 7.75
C VAL A 53 0.96 18.56 8.60
N PRO A 54 -0.31 18.68 8.14
CA PRO A 54 -1.39 19.12 9.00
C PRO A 54 -1.71 18.09 10.10
N ALA A 55 -1.61 16.80 9.83
CA ALA A 55 -1.87 15.69 10.74
C ALA A 55 -3.15 15.90 11.57
N TYR A 56 -4.27 16.28 10.94
CA TYR A 56 -5.46 16.72 11.63
C TYR A 56 -6.76 16.15 11.05
N ALA A 57 -7.59 15.64 11.93
CA ALA A 57 -8.98 15.29 11.68
C ALA A 57 -9.83 15.60 12.92
N SER A 58 -11.13 15.27 12.90
CA SER A 58 -11.90 15.14 14.13
C SER A 58 -11.27 14.06 15.03
N LYS A 59 -11.63 14.02 16.31
CA LYS A 59 -11.05 13.05 17.27
C LYS A 59 -11.19 11.58 16.85
N GLU A 60 -12.25 11.29 16.11
CA GLU A 60 -12.57 9.94 15.61
C GLU A 60 -12.32 9.80 14.09
N GLY A 61 -11.71 10.80 13.46
CA GLY A 61 -11.56 10.85 12.01
C GLY A 61 -10.17 10.47 11.53
N TYR A 62 -10.07 10.17 10.26
CA TYR A 62 -8.86 9.82 9.55
C TYR A 62 -8.09 11.06 9.10
N ALA A 63 -6.87 11.24 9.60
CA ALA A 63 -6.03 12.38 9.28
C ALA A 63 -5.47 12.31 7.85
N GLU A 64 -5.24 11.13 7.32
CA GLU A 64 -4.82 10.89 5.94
C GLU A 64 -5.89 11.32 4.91
N TRP A 65 -7.14 11.49 5.34
CA TRP A 65 -8.23 12.05 4.55
C TRP A 65 -8.31 13.58 4.64
N TYR A 66 -7.21 14.26 4.99
CA TYR A 66 -7.21 15.70 5.21
C TYR A 66 -7.71 16.47 3.98
N TYR A 67 -7.18 16.20 2.80
CA TYR A 67 -7.56 16.87 1.56
C TYR A 67 -9.06 16.71 1.25
N ARG A 68 -9.57 15.48 1.33
CA ARG A 68 -11.01 15.22 1.15
C ARG A 68 -11.85 15.99 2.17
N GLY A 69 -11.38 16.07 3.40
CA GLY A 69 -12.05 16.83 4.45
C GLY A 69 -12.12 18.33 4.18
N LEU A 70 -11.14 18.91 3.50
CA LEU A 70 -11.22 20.30 3.06
C LEU A 70 -12.38 20.54 2.07
N MET A 71 -12.78 19.55 1.33
CA MET A 71 -13.89 19.65 0.39
C MET A 71 -15.26 19.49 1.06
N THR A 72 -15.35 18.74 2.18
CA THR A 72 -16.61 18.23 2.73
C THR A 72 -16.87 18.52 4.19
N ASN A 73 -15.89 19.09 4.93
CA ASN A 73 -15.98 19.26 6.38
C ASN A 73 -15.59 20.69 6.78
N ASP A 74 -16.55 21.43 7.32
CA ASP A 74 -16.35 22.84 7.67
C ASP A 74 -15.40 23.04 8.86
N ASP A 75 -15.33 22.10 9.81
CA ASP A 75 -14.37 22.17 10.92
C ASP A 75 -12.93 22.03 10.42
N ARG A 76 -12.71 21.21 9.39
CA ARG A 76 -11.39 21.03 8.77
C ARG A 76 -10.98 22.28 7.99
N LYS A 77 -11.91 22.89 7.25
CA LYS A 77 -11.68 24.20 6.60
C LYS A 77 -11.36 25.28 7.63
N ALA A 78 -12.16 25.38 8.68
CA ALA A 78 -11.94 26.35 9.74
C ALA A 78 -10.60 26.16 10.47
N PHE A 79 -10.18 24.90 10.68
CA PHE A 79 -8.84 24.59 11.19
C PHE A 79 -7.76 25.10 10.26
N GLN A 80 -7.84 24.77 8.96
CA GLN A 80 -6.85 25.21 7.97
C GLN A 80 -6.77 26.74 7.88
N GLU A 81 -7.90 27.42 7.75
CA GLU A 81 -7.94 28.89 7.69
C GLU A 81 -7.34 29.55 8.93
N ARG A 82 -7.62 29.01 10.11
CA ARG A 82 -7.10 29.54 11.38
C ARG A 82 -5.59 29.36 11.53
N ILE A 83 -5.05 28.23 11.10
CA ILE A 83 -3.63 27.87 11.35
C ILE A 83 -2.73 28.31 10.20
N TYR A 84 -3.18 28.19 8.96
CA TYR A 84 -2.35 28.40 7.77
C TYR A 84 -2.80 29.64 6.94
N GLY A 85 -4.02 30.13 7.18
CA GLY A 85 -4.57 31.27 6.46
C GLY A 85 -5.57 30.89 5.37
N LYS A 86 -6.41 31.85 4.99
CA LYS A 86 -7.54 31.62 4.04
C LYS A 86 -7.12 31.26 2.63
N ASN A 87 -5.93 31.68 2.20
CA ASN A 87 -5.44 31.44 0.85
C ASN A 87 -4.56 30.22 0.74
N PHE A 88 -4.28 29.53 1.86
CA PHE A 88 -3.44 28.35 1.90
C PHE A 88 -4.17 27.14 1.26
N GLN A 89 -3.53 26.53 0.27
CA GLN A 89 -4.07 25.37 -0.44
C GLN A 89 -3.44 24.08 0.10
N TYR A 90 -4.01 22.92 -0.26
CA TYR A 90 -3.46 21.64 0.16
C TYR A 90 -2.05 21.42 -0.40
N GLU A 91 -1.83 21.85 -1.62
CA GLU A 91 -0.56 21.74 -2.33
C GLU A 91 0.58 22.49 -1.63
N ASP A 92 0.26 23.53 -0.86
CA ASP A 92 1.26 24.31 -0.09
C ASP A 92 1.88 23.50 1.06
N PHE A 93 1.26 22.36 1.44
CA PHE A 93 1.87 21.44 2.40
C PHE A 93 3.02 20.61 1.83
N ALA A 94 3.08 20.40 0.51
CA ALA A 94 4.10 19.53 -0.08
C ALA A 94 5.54 20.01 0.19
N PRO A 95 5.90 21.30 0.03
CA PRO A 95 7.23 21.79 0.40
C PRO A 95 7.49 21.77 1.92
N MET A 96 6.45 21.62 2.75
CA MET A 96 6.57 21.49 4.19
C MET A 96 6.78 20.05 4.65
N PHE A 97 6.50 19.07 3.78
CA PHE A 97 6.76 17.65 4.00
C PHE A 97 8.24 17.39 3.72
N ARG A 98 9.12 17.62 4.68
CA ARG A 98 10.58 17.62 4.47
C ARG A 98 11.28 16.34 4.89
N GLY A 99 10.68 15.56 5.80
CA GLY A 99 11.27 14.32 6.26
C GLY A 99 12.62 14.47 6.94
N GLU A 100 12.81 15.51 7.77
CA GLU A 100 14.10 15.85 8.38
C GLU A 100 14.71 14.72 9.23
N LEU A 101 13.85 13.86 9.78
CA LEU A 101 14.27 12.71 10.60
C LEU A 101 14.13 11.39 9.83
N TRP A 102 14.08 11.44 8.51
CA TRP A 102 13.99 10.25 7.69
C TRP A 102 15.30 9.48 7.65
N ASP A 103 15.32 8.33 8.33
CA ASP A 103 16.39 7.35 8.27
C ASP A 103 15.79 5.96 7.98
N PRO A 104 15.84 5.51 6.71
CA PRO A 104 15.23 4.25 6.33
C PRO A 104 15.91 3.02 6.93
N ASP A 105 17.22 3.07 7.19
CA ASP A 105 17.95 1.98 7.85
C ASP A 105 17.52 1.82 9.32
N GLU A 106 17.38 2.93 10.05
CA GLU A 106 16.89 2.92 11.45
C GLU A 106 15.44 2.40 11.51
N TRP A 107 14.58 2.85 10.59
CA TRP A 107 13.20 2.36 10.52
C TRP A 107 13.15 0.86 10.25
N ALA A 108 13.91 0.38 9.25
CA ALA A 108 13.93 -1.03 8.89
C ALA A 108 14.46 -1.91 10.02
N GLU A 109 15.48 -1.44 10.78
CA GLU A 109 15.98 -2.12 11.95
C GLU A 109 14.92 -2.21 13.06
N LEU A 110 14.18 -1.12 13.32
CA LEU A 110 13.07 -1.11 14.27
C LEU A 110 11.97 -2.10 13.88
N PHE A 111 11.58 -2.13 12.60
CA PHE A 111 10.58 -3.08 12.11
C PHE A 111 11.05 -4.54 12.26
N LYS A 112 12.33 -4.81 11.99
CA LYS A 112 12.90 -6.14 12.23
C LYS A 112 12.87 -6.52 13.71
N LYS A 113 13.21 -5.60 14.60
CA LYS A 113 13.19 -5.81 16.07
C LYS A 113 11.78 -6.06 16.59
N SER A 114 10.74 -5.47 15.99
CA SER A 114 9.34 -5.72 16.35
C SER A 114 8.87 -7.14 16.04
N GLY A 115 9.60 -7.90 15.23
CA GLY A 115 9.24 -9.24 14.78
C GLY A 115 8.45 -9.26 13.47
N ALA A 116 8.22 -8.11 12.84
CA ALA A 116 7.55 -8.00 11.55
C ALA A 116 8.25 -8.84 10.48
N LYS A 117 7.48 -9.30 9.51
CA LYS A 117 7.96 -10.09 8.37
C LYS A 117 7.88 -9.32 7.05
N TYR A 118 7.02 -8.33 6.99
CA TYR A 118 6.86 -7.44 5.83
C TYR A 118 6.51 -6.03 6.27
N VAL A 119 6.75 -5.10 5.36
CA VAL A 119 6.45 -3.68 5.54
C VAL A 119 5.62 -3.22 4.34
N LEU A 120 4.55 -2.48 4.61
CA LEU A 120 3.74 -1.79 3.60
C LEU A 120 3.90 -0.28 3.79
N LEU A 121 4.36 0.41 2.76
CA LEU A 121 4.37 1.87 2.71
C LEU A 121 3.24 2.36 1.82
N VAL A 122 2.50 3.36 2.26
CA VAL A 122 1.61 4.13 1.37
C VAL A 122 2.47 4.87 0.35
N SER A 123 2.62 4.29 -0.84
CA SER A 123 3.40 4.91 -1.93
C SER A 123 2.72 6.14 -2.50
N LYS A 124 1.39 6.08 -2.62
CA LYS A 124 0.49 7.14 -3.03
C LYS A 124 -0.86 6.95 -2.35
N HIS A 125 -1.33 7.95 -1.60
CA HIS A 125 -2.70 7.98 -1.08
C HIS A 125 -3.65 8.64 -2.10
N HIS A 126 -4.91 8.79 -1.76
CA HIS A 126 -5.93 9.41 -2.64
C HIS A 126 -5.63 10.88 -2.99
N ASP A 127 -4.74 11.55 -2.28
CA ASP A 127 -4.27 12.91 -2.61
C ASP A 127 -3.32 12.96 -3.82
N GLY A 128 -2.97 11.78 -4.37
CA GLY A 128 -2.16 11.66 -5.57
C GLY A 128 -0.67 11.95 -5.39
N TYR A 129 -0.22 12.36 -4.19
CA TYR A 129 1.19 12.64 -3.96
C TYR A 129 2.01 11.35 -3.90
N CYS A 130 2.96 11.22 -4.83
CA CYS A 130 3.79 10.04 -4.96
C CYS A 130 5.06 10.11 -4.10
N LEU A 131 5.35 9.05 -3.33
CA LEU A 131 6.59 8.93 -2.55
C LEU A 131 7.76 8.37 -3.38
N TRP A 132 7.68 8.46 -4.71
CA TRP A 132 8.73 8.09 -5.68
C TRP A 132 8.71 9.06 -6.86
N PRO A 133 9.79 9.13 -7.69
CA PRO A 133 9.84 10.03 -8.86
C PRO A 133 8.97 9.50 -10.01
N SER A 134 7.66 9.64 -9.85
CA SER A 134 6.70 9.23 -10.89
C SER A 134 6.64 10.24 -12.01
N GLN A 135 6.83 9.76 -13.26
CA GLN A 135 6.62 10.59 -14.45
C GLN A 135 5.15 10.96 -14.69
N TYR A 136 4.23 10.25 -14.01
CA TYR A 136 2.79 10.51 -14.08
C TYR A 136 2.30 11.50 -13.01
N ALA A 137 3.18 11.95 -12.13
CA ALA A 137 2.90 12.96 -11.11
C ALA A 137 3.98 14.09 -11.11
N PRO A 138 4.18 14.78 -12.24
CA PRO A 138 5.18 15.85 -12.34
C PRO A 138 4.81 16.99 -11.39
N GLY A 139 5.79 17.47 -10.59
CA GLY A 139 5.56 18.49 -9.56
C GLY A 139 4.76 18.04 -8.34
N TRP A 140 4.33 16.75 -8.30
CA TRP A 140 3.52 16.20 -7.21
C TRP A 140 4.09 14.88 -6.69
N ASN A 141 5.40 14.86 -6.42
CA ASN A 141 6.12 13.71 -5.89
C ASN A 141 7.27 14.12 -4.95
N SER A 142 7.70 13.20 -4.11
CA SER A 142 8.68 13.42 -3.04
C SER A 142 10.09 13.77 -3.51
N VAL A 143 10.40 13.57 -4.78
CA VAL A 143 11.70 13.93 -5.35
C VAL A 143 11.72 15.35 -5.87
N GLU A 144 10.63 15.79 -6.49
CA GLU A 144 10.54 17.13 -7.07
C GLU A 144 10.12 18.19 -6.07
N VAL A 145 9.27 17.84 -5.09
CA VAL A 145 8.80 18.75 -4.04
C VAL A 145 8.72 18.05 -2.69
N GLY A 146 9.14 18.71 -1.64
CA GLY A 146 9.13 18.17 -0.26
C GLY A 146 10.49 17.65 0.17
N PRO A 147 10.66 16.37 0.50
CA PRO A 147 11.91 15.83 1.05
C PRO A 147 13.05 15.74 0.01
N HIS A 148 12.76 15.86 -1.28
CA HIS A 148 13.69 15.67 -2.40
C HIS A 148 14.41 14.31 -2.37
N ARG A 149 13.64 13.26 -2.03
CA ARG A 149 14.14 11.90 -1.88
C ARG A 149 13.17 10.87 -2.48
N ASP A 150 13.71 9.77 -2.98
CA ASP A 150 12.95 8.59 -3.39
C ASP A 150 12.64 7.72 -2.16
N ILE A 151 11.60 8.09 -1.43
CA ILE A 151 11.20 7.42 -0.18
C ILE A 151 10.89 5.94 -0.42
N CYS A 152 10.18 5.62 -1.52
CA CYS A 152 9.84 4.24 -1.87
C CYS A 152 11.11 3.40 -2.14
N GLY A 153 12.06 3.95 -2.89
CA GLY A 153 13.32 3.27 -3.21
C GLY A 153 14.19 3.04 -2.00
N GLU A 154 14.43 4.09 -1.22
CA GLU A 154 15.26 4.05 -0.03
C GLU A 154 14.74 3.07 1.04
N LEU A 155 13.41 3.11 1.31
CA LEU A 155 12.81 2.17 2.26
C LEU A 155 12.84 0.74 1.74
N SER A 156 12.62 0.54 0.43
CA SER A 156 12.65 -0.79 -0.18
C SER A 156 14.03 -1.45 -0.02
N GLU A 157 15.09 -0.68 -0.21
CA GLU A 157 16.45 -1.16 -0.05
C GLU A 157 16.75 -1.52 1.42
N ALA A 158 16.44 -0.60 2.35
CA ALA A 158 16.67 -0.80 3.77
C ALA A 158 15.88 -2.00 4.35
N VAL A 159 14.60 -2.13 3.99
CA VAL A 159 13.73 -3.23 4.43
C VAL A 159 14.25 -4.59 3.94
N ARG A 160 14.64 -4.68 2.65
CA ARG A 160 15.20 -5.91 2.08
C ARG A 160 16.54 -6.29 2.68
N LYS A 161 17.39 -5.31 2.99
CA LYS A 161 18.68 -5.50 3.68
C LYS A 161 18.49 -6.16 5.05
N GLN A 162 17.36 -5.89 5.72
CA GLN A 162 16.97 -6.56 6.97
C GLN A 162 16.33 -7.95 6.76
N GLY A 163 16.18 -8.40 5.53
CA GLY A 163 15.54 -9.68 5.19
C GLY A 163 14.02 -9.65 5.37
N LEU A 164 13.41 -8.47 5.36
CA LEU A 164 11.96 -8.29 5.37
C LEU A 164 11.42 -8.18 3.95
N LYS A 165 10.15 -8.54 3.75
CA LYS A 165 9.45 -8.33 2.48
C LYS A 165 8.95 -6.88 2.41
N MET A 166 9.07 -6.27 1.22
CA MET A 166 8.59 -4.91 0.99
C MET A 166 7.36 -4.91 0.10
N GLY A 167 6.35 -4.16 0.50
CA GLY A 167 5.13 -3.95 -0.25
C GLY A 167 4.73 -2.49 -0.29
N PHE A 168 3.81 -2.18 -1.20
CA PHE A 168 3.23 -0.84 -1.33
C PHE A 168 1.72 -0.87 -1.26
N TYR A 169 1.16 0.11 -0.58
CA TYR A 169 -0.21 0.55 -0.76
C TYR A 169 -0.26 1.54 -1.92
N TYR A 170 -1.30 1.45 -2.71
CA TYR A 170 -1.57 2.34 -3.83
C TYR A 170 -3.07 2.62 -3.93
N SER A 171 -3.47 3.89 -3.79
CA SER A 171 -4.85 4.29 -4.06
C SER A 171 -5.15 4.21 -5.55
N LEU A 172 -6.19 3.48 -5.92
CA LEU A 172 -6.65 3.42 -7.31
C LEU A 172 -7.12 4.80 -7.80
N PRO A 173 -8.07 5.49 -7.14
CA PRO A 173 -8.49 6.84 -7.52
C PRO A 173 -7.64 7.93 -6.89
N GLU A 174 -7.65 9.11 -7.49
CA GLU A 174 -7.02 10.32 -6.97
C GLU A 174 -8.03 11.46 -6.85
N TRP A 175 -8.02 12.16 -5.72
CA TRP A 175 -8.83 13.36 -5.51
C TRP A 175 -8.32 14.58 -6.28
N THR A 176 -7.05 14.59 -6.65
CA THR A 176 -6.37 15.65 -7.40
C THR A 176 -6.46 15.47 -8.91
N SER A 177 -6.95 14.32 -9.38
CA SER A 177 -7.03 14.05 -10.80
C SER A 177 -7.89 15.08 -11.53
N THR A 178 -7.34 15.66 -12.59
CA THR A 178 -8.06 16.51 -13.53
C THR A 178 -8.72 15.70 -14.67
N ILE A 179 -8.33 14.46 -14.82
CA ILE A 179 -8.84 13.53 -15.82
C ILE A 179 -10.13 12.86 -15.33
N HIS A 180 -10.15 12.53 -14.03
CA HIS A 180 -11.27 11.83 -13.41
C HIS A 180 -11.71 12.52 -12.12
N ARG A 181 -12.97 12.94 -12.12
CA ARG A 181 -13.57 13.71 -11.02
C ARG A 181 -14.64 12.92 -10.25
N TRP A 182 -14.44 11.62 -10.07
CA TRP A 182 -15.46 10.73 -9.52
C TRP A 182 -15.97 11.11 -8.12
N TYR A 183 -15.20 11.86 -7.34
CA TYR A 183 -15.69 12.46 -6.09
C TYR A 183 -16.64 13.63 -6.31
N VAL A 184 -16.60 14.27 -7.47
CA VAL A 184 -17.46 15.38 -7.85
C VAL A 184 -18.60 14.90 -8.73
N ASP A 185 -18.30 13.99 -9.68
CA ASP A 185 -19.25 13.39 -10.60
C ASP A 185 -19.12 11.85 -10.55
N PRO A 186 -20.06 11.17 -9.85
CA PRO A 186 -20.01 9.72 -9.71
C PRO A 186 -20.35 8.96 -11.01
N ASP A 187 -20.94 9.64 -12.01
CA ASP A 187 -21.34 9.06 -13.28
C ASP A 187 -20.28 9.27 -14.38
N GLU A 188 -19.15 9.93 -14.04
CA GLU A 188 -18.06 10.17 -14.97
C GLU A 188 -17.37 8.86 -15.37
N ASP A 189 -17.09 8.69 -16.67
CA ASP A 189 -16.37 7.54 -17.17
C ASP A 189 -14.91 7.56 -16.69
N ILE A 190 -14.49 6.48 -16.06
CA ILE A 190 -13.16 6.32 -15.48
C ILE A 190 -12.10 5.82 -16.46
N VAL A 191 -12.50 5.37 -17.66
CA VAL A 191 -11.63 4.66 -18.62
C VAL A 191 -10.37 5.47 -18.93
N ASP A 192 -10.53 6.73 -19.31
CA ASP A 192 -9.37 7.58 -19.66
C ASP A 192 -8.36 7.70 -18.51
N TYR A 193 -8.84 7.87 -17.27
CA TYR A 193 -7.98 7.92 -16.09
C TYR A 193 -7.26 6.59 -15.85
N VAL A 194 -7.99 5.48 -15.94
CA VAL A 194 -7.43 4.15 -15.72
C VAL A 194 -6.35 3.83 -16.75
N ASP A 195 -6.65 4.04 -18.02
CA ASP A 195 -5.77 3.64 -19.11
C ASP A 195 -4.56 4.56 -19.30
N THR A 196 -4.73 5.87 -19.10
CA THR A 196 -3.69 6.84 -19.42
C THR A 196 -2.87 7.28 -18.20
N HIS A 197 -3.39 7.10 -16.98
CA HIS A 197 -2.75 7.54 -15.76
C HIS A 197 -2.52 6.41 -14.76
N MET A 198 -3.58 5.78 -14.24
CA MET A 198 -3.50 4.84 -13.11
C MET A 198 -2.69 3.57 -13.47
N ILE A 199 -3.00 2.90 -14.57
CA ILE A 199 -2.29 1.68 -15.00
C ILE A 199 -0.81 1.95 -15.29
N PRO A 200 -0.45 2.95 -16.11
CA PRO A 200 0.96 3.24 -16.38
C PRO A 200 1.73 3.62 -15.11
N GLN A 201 1.15 4.41 -14.21
CA GLN A 201 1.78 4.82 -12.96
C GLN A 201 1.97 3.63 -12.01
N LEU A 202 0.97 2.76 -11.86
CA LEU A 202 1.08 1.55 -11.03
C LEU A 202 2.14 0.58 -11.61
N LYS A 203 2.18 0.41 -12.93
CA LYS A 203 3.21 -0.40 -13.60
C LYS A 203 4.61 0.19 -13.43
N GLU A 204 4.74 1.51 -13.45
CA GLU A 204 6.00 2.19 -13.15
C GLU A 204 6.50 1.84 -11.73
N LEU A 205 5.64 1.97 -10.72
CA LEU A 205 5.95 1.62 -9.33
C LEU A 205 6.38 0.15 -9.20
N ILE A 206 5.60 -0.77 -9.76
CA ILE A 206 5.88 -2.20 -9.68
C ILE A 206 7.17 -2.56 -10.40
N THR A 207 7.40 -2.04 -11.60
CA THR A 207 8.60 -2.34 -12.39
C THR A 207 9.85 -1.83 -11.69
N ARG A 208 9.78 -0.64 -11.10
CA ARG A 208 10.92 0.00 -10.45
C ARG A 208 11.33 -0.68 -9.15
N TYR A 209 10.37 -1.08 -8.33
CA TYR A 209 10.66 -1.53 -6.95
C TYR A 209 10.33 -2.99 -6.68
N GLN A 210 9.65 -3.70 -7.59
CA GLN A 210 9.33 -5.12 -7.44
C GLN A 210 8.73 -5.45 -6.06
N PRO A 211 7.62 -4.79 -5.64
CA PRO A 211 7.02 -5.03 -4.33
C PRO A 211 6.51 -6.47 -4.22
N THR A 212 6.75 -7.13 -3.09
CA THR A 212 6.23 -8.46 -2.82
C THR A 212 4.74 -8.43 -2.44
N VAL A 213 4.27 -7.35 -1.81
CA VAL A 213 2.86 -7.12 -1.51
C VAL A 213 2.37 -5.90 -2.24
N LEU A 214 1.28 -6.02 -2.95
CA LEU A 214 0.56 -4.90 -3.55
C LEU A 214 -0.80 -4.77 -2.86
N PHE A 215 -1.00 -3.67 -2.17
CA PHE A 215 -2.22 -3.33 -1.46
C PHE A 215 -2.92 -2.17 -2.16
N THR A 216 -4.03 -2.44 -2.82
CA THR A 216 -4.85 -1.40 -3.46
C THR A 216 -5.96 -0.92 -2.54
N ASP A 217 -6.49 0.27 -2.81
CA ASP A 217 -7.59 0.86 -2.06
C ASP A 217 -8.38 1.85 -2.92
N GLY A 218 -9.62 2.12 -2.54
CA GLY A 218 -10.47 3.09 -3.24
C GLY A 218 -11.28 2.49 -4.40
N GLU A 219 -11.39 1.18 -4.48
CA GLU A 219 -12.14 0.47 -5.52
C GLU A 219 -13.65 0.73 -5.52
N TRP A 220 -14.16 1.29 -4.45
CA TRP A 220 -15.55 1.30 -3.96
C TRP A 220 -16.68 1.59 -4.95
N ARG A 221 -16.45 2.37 -6.00
CA ARG A 221 -17.48 2.81 -6.96
C ARG A 221 -17.41 2.13 -8.31
N ASN A 222 -16.30 1.47 -8.58
CA ASN A 222 -16.04 0.86 -9.88
C ASN A 222 -15.84 -0.64 -9.71
N ASN A 223 -16.24 -1.38 -10.73
CA ASN A 223 -16.07 -2.83 -10.75
C ASN A 223 -14.66 -3.25 -11.19
N ALA A 224 -14.35 -4.53 -11.05
CA ALA A 224 -13.04 -5.07 -11.39
C ALA A 224 -12.69 -4.92 -12.89
N GLU A 225 -13.67 -4.90 -13.77
CA GLU A 225 -13.45 -4.68 -15.19
C GLU A 225 -13.05 -3.24 -15.49
N GLN A 226 -13.72 -2.27 -14.89
CA GLN A 226 -13.37 -0.85 -15.01
C GLN A 226 -11.96 -0.54 -14.46
N TRP A 227 -11.50 -1.26 -13.43
CA TRP A 227 -10.13 -1.15 -12.90
C TRP A 227 -9.10 -1.98 -13.65
N HIS A 228 -9.48 -2.77 -14.66
CA HIS A 228 -8.63 -3.75 -15.35
C HIS A 228 -7.94 -4.72 -14.37
N ALA A 229 -8.65 -5.13 -13.33
CA ALA A 229 -8.10 -5.87 -12.19
C ALA A 229 -7.43 -7.18 -12.62
N ARG A 230 -8.06 -7.97 -13.50
CA ARG A 230 -7.52 -9.26 -13.96
C ARG A 230 -6.20 -9.07 -14.72
N GLU A 231 -6.17 -8.11 -15.62
CA GLU A 231 -5.02 -7.77 -16.44
C GLU A 231 -3.84 -7.29 -15.57
N LEU A 232 -4.13 -6.42 -14.58
CA LEU A 232 -3.13 -5.88 -13.68
C LEU A 232 -2.59 -6.91 -12.70
N ILE A 233 -3.45 -7.71 -12.07
CA ILE A 233 -3.06 -8.75 -11.12
C ILE A 233 -2.23 -9.83 -11.84
N SER A 234 -2.69 -10.29 -13.00
CA SER A 234 -1.97 -11.26 -13.81
C SER A 234 -0.59 -10.71 -14.23
N TRP A 235 -0.54 -9.48 -14.72
CA TRP A 235 0.72 -8.82 -15.10
C TRP A 235 1.66 -8.65 -13.89
N TYR A 236 1.14 -8.24 -12.74
CA TYR A 236 1.91 -8.10 -11.52
C TYR A 236 2.54 -9.43 -11.08
N TYR A 237 1.76 -10.50 -11.04
CA TYR A 237 2.24 -11.82 -10.69
C TYR A 237 3.31 -12.35 -11.66
N ASN A 238 3.12 -12.13 -12.95
CA ASN A 238 4.10 -12.52 -13.97
C ASN A 238 5.38 -11.66 -13.91
N THR A 239 5.29 -10.43 -13.39
CA THR A 239 6.42 -9.51 -13.29
C THR A 239 7.24 -9.76 -12.02
N VAL A 240 6.60 -9.95 -10.88
CA VAL A 240 7.27 -10.09 -9.57
C VAL A 240 7.54 -11.55 -9.21
N GLY A 241 6.71 -12.49 -9.67
CA GLY A 241 6.93 -13.92 -9.49
C GLY A 241 6.17 -14.53 -8.32
N GLU A 242 6.61 -15.71 -7.88
CA GLU A 242 5.88 -16.57 -6.96
C GLU A 242 5.65 -16.00 -5.56
N GLU A 243 6.51 -15.10 -5.12
CA GLU A 243 6.37 -14.47 -3.80
C GLU A 243 5.34 -13.33 -3.76
N ALA A 244 4.87 -12.87 -4.92
CA ALA A 244 3.93 -11.75 -5.03
C ALA A 244 2.55 -12.10 -4.46
N ILE A 245 1.93 -11.13 -3.78
CA ILE A 245 0.56 -11.24 -3.28
C ILE A 245 -0.16 -9.90 -3.38
N VAL A 246 -1.46 -9.94 -3.63
CA VAL A 246 -2.34 -8.76 -3.63
C VAL A 246 -3.41 -8.88 -2.55
N ASN A 247 -3.93 -7.75 -2.08
CA ASN A 247 -5.15 -7.71 -1.29
C ASN A 247 -6.40 -7.87 -2.17
N ASP A 248 -7.58 -7.89 -1.57
CA ASP A 248 -8.84 -8.14 -2.27
C ASP A 248 -9.61 -6.87 -2.71
N ARG A 249 -8.98 -5.68 -2.64
CA ARG A 249 -9.62 -4.41 -2.98
C ARG A 249 -9.42 -4.03 -4.45
N TRP A 250 -10.14 -4.74 -5.33
CA TRP A 250 -10.05 -4.57 -6.79
C TRP A 250 -11.41 -4.38 -7.48
N GLY A 251 -12.48 -4.15 -6.70
CA GLY A 251 -13.86 -4.12 -7.18
C GLY A 251 -14.54 -5.50 -7.15
N ASP A 252 -15.82 -5.56 -7.54
CA ASP A 252 -16.64 -6.78 -7.72
C ASP A 252 -16.52 -7.88 -6.67
N GLY A 253 -16.83 -7.55 -5.43
CA GLY A 253 -17.04 -8.56 -4.41
C GLY A 253 -15.81 -9.42 -4.08
N GLN A 254 -14.63 -8.89 -4.35
CA GLN A 254 -13.41 -9.50 -3.80
C GLN A 254 -13.11 -10.88 -4.38
N GLN A 255 -12.98 -10.97 -5.70
CA GLN A 255 -12.77 -12.23 -6.42
C GLN A 255 -11.44 -12.93 -6.06
N HIS A 256 -10.40 -12.15 -5.72
CA HIS A 256 -9.06 -12.65 -5.42
C HIS A 256 -8.37 -11.78 -4.37
N GLY A 257 -7.26 -12.29 -3.79
CA GLY A 257 -6.43 -11.58 -2.83
C GLY A 257 -6.74 -11.91 -1.37
N PHE A 258 -5.85 -11.52 -0.46
CA PHE A 258 -6.10 -11.66 0.97
C PHE A 258 -7.10 -10.61 1.45
N ARG A 259 -7.96 -10.99 2.39
CA ARG A 259 -8.98 -10.08 2.94
C ARG A 259 -8.37 -9.07 3.89
N THR A 260 -8.91 -7.86 3.87
CA THR A 260 -8.38 -6.72 4.63
C THR A 260 -9.44 -6.02 5.47
N PRO A 261 -9.99 -6.69 6.50
CA PRO A 261 -10.90 -6.03 7.44
C PRO A 261 -10.16 -4.90 8.19
N GLU A 262 -10.86 -3.78 8.39
CA GLU A 262 -10.34 -2.63 9.13
C GLU A 262 -10.97 -2.57 10.52
N TYR A 263 -10.15 -2.40 11.56
CA TYR A 263 -10.58 -2.21 12.96
C TYR A 263 -11.63 -3.23 13.44
N SER A 264 -11.75 -4.36 12.78
CA SER A 264 -12.75 -5.37 13.13
C SER A 264 -12.11 -6.49 13.92
N ALA A 265 -12.43 -6.58 15.20
CA ALA A 265 -12.20 -7.78 16.00
C ALA A 265 -13.16 -8.93 15.61
N GLY A 266 -13.98 -8.72 14.60
CA GLY A 266 -14.96 -9.69 14.10
C GLY A 266 -14.30 -10.77 13.28
N ILE A 267 -13.86 -11.80 13.96
CA ILE A 267 -13.25 -12.99 13.40
C ILE A 267 -14.31 -13.75 12.63
N THR A 268 -14.37 -13.55 11.33
CA THR A 268 -15.07 -14.46 10.46
C THR A 268 -14.03 -15.38 9.86
N LEU A 269 -14.07 -16.66 10.19
CA LEU A 269 -13.29 -17.67 9.50
C LEU A 269 -13.57 -17.54 8.00
N THR A 270 -12.54 -17.31 7.22
CA THR A 270 -12.65 -17.13 5.79
C THR A 270 -11.93 -18.29 5.09
N ASP A 271 -12.35 -18.55 3.87
CA ASP A 271 -11.73 -19.51 2.95
C ASP A 271 -10.40 -18.99 2.35
N ARG A 272 -10.05 -17.72 2.63
CA ARG A 272 -8.86 -17.04 2.13
C ARG A 272 -8.05 -16.43 3.27
N PRO A 273 -6.72 -16.29 3.12
CA PRO A 273 -5.90 -15.54 4.06
C PRO A 273 -6.46 -14.14 4.29
N TRP A 274 -6.27 -13.62 5.49
CA TRP A 274 -6.72 -12.28 5.85
C TRP A 274 -5.72 -11.59 6.80
N ALA A 275 -5.72 -10.27 6.76
CA ALA A 275 -4.93 -9.44 7.66
C ALA A 275 -5.78 -8.26 8.13
N GLU A 276 -5.92 -8.08 9.43
CA GLU A 276 -6.56 -6.87 9.95
C GLU A 276 -5.64 -5.66 9.71
N CYS A 277 -6.20 -4.62 9.10
CA CYS A 277 -5.56 -3.32 8.95
C CYS A 277 -6.08 -2.39 10.03
N ARG A 278 -5.18 -1.85 10.85
CA ARG A 278 -5.54 -0.87 11.88
C ARG A 278 -4.38 0.05 12.24
N GLY A 279 -4.70 1.27 12.68
CA GLY A 279 -3.78 2.15 13.38
C GLY A 279 -3.55 1.70 14.82
N LEU A 280 -2.49 2.22 15.45
CA LEU A 280 -2.32 2.11 16.90
C LEU A 280 -3.33 2.97 17.65
N GLY A 281 -3.80 4.06 17.03
CA GLY A 281 -4.98 4.83 17.38
C GLY A 281 -6.13 4.50 16.46
N ARG A 282 -7.06 5.44 16.28
CA ARG A 282 -8.24 5.33 15.42
C ARG A 282 -7.98 5.80 13.99
N SER A 283 -6.99 6.66 13.79
CA SER A 283 -6.53 7.12 12.48
C SER A 283 -5.37 6.25 12.00
N PHE A 284 -5.29 5.96 10.70
CA PHE A 284 -4.13 5.29 10.13
C PHE A 284 -2.91 6.23 10.09
N GLY A 285 -3.10 7.47 9.59
CA GLY A 285 -2.11 8.53 9.71
C GLY A 285 -2.17 9.20 11.09
N LEU A 286 -1.06 9.81 11.53
CA LEU A 286 -1.03 10.55 12.80
C LEU A 286 -2.09 11.65 12.80
N ASN A 287 -2.98 11.62 13.80
CA ASN A 287 -3.97 12.66 14.05
C ASN A 287 -3.64 13.40 15.35
N ARG A 288 -3.10 14.64 15.26
CA ARG A 288 -2.74 15.44 16.42
C ARG A 288 -3.92 15.83 17.33
N ASN A 289 -5.13 15.68 16.85
CA ASN A 289 -6.37 15.95 17.59
C ASN A 289 -6.94 14.71 18.28
N GLU A 290 -6.34 13.55 18.02
CA GLU A 290 -6.74 12.29 18.65
C GLU A 290 -6.21 12.24 20.09
N PRO A 291 -7.08 11.96 21.08
CA PRO A 291 -6.66 11.86 22.44
C PRO A 291 -5.81 10.59 22.69
N LEU A 292 -4.84 10.69 23.60
CA LEU A 292 -3.90 9.59 23.86
C LEU A 292 -4.56 8.31 24.35
N GLU A 293 -5.71 8.41 25.00
CA GLU A 293 -6.51 7.25 25.43
C GLU A 293 -7.08 6.40 24.30
N ASN A 294 -7.07 6.90 23.06
CA ASN A 294 -7.45 6.13 21.88
C ASN A 294 -6.33 5.22 21.37
N TYR A 295 -5.08 5.48 21.79
CA TYR A 295 -3.96 4.65 21.39
C TYR A 295 -3.89 3.39 22.25
N MET A 296 -3.74 2.25 21.61
CA MET A 296 -3.59 0.98 22.31
C MET A 296 -2.33 1.00 23.17
N THR A 297 -2.48 0.56 24.41
CA THR A 297 -1.33 0.20 25.25
C THR A 297 -0.61 -1.02 24.67
N SER A 298 0.63 -1.25 25.08
CA SER A 298 1.38 -2.44 24.65
C SER A 298 0.66 -3.75 25.02
N GLU A 299 0.00 -3.80 26.19
CA GLU A 299 -0.77 -4.97 26.62
C GLU A 299 -1.99 -5.21 25.72
N GLU A 300 -2.74 -4.16 25.42
CA GLU A 300 -3.91 -4.25 24.53
C GLU A 300 -3.51 -4.67 23.13
N LEU A 301 -2.43 -4.10 22.58
CA LEU A 301 -1.91 -4.47 21.25
C LEU A 301 -1.49 -5.94 21.20
N ILE A 302 -0.73 -6.42 22.19
CA ILE A 302 -0.27 -7.81 22.24
C ILE A 302 -1.48 -8.75 22.39
N ARG A 303 -2.43 -8.43 23.26
CA ARG A 303 -3.65 -9.23 23.44
C ARG A 303 -4.46 -9.31 22.14
N HIS A 304 -4.66 -8.17 21.48
CA HIS A 304 -5.38 -8.10 20.22
C HIS A 304 -4.67 -8.93 19.13
N PHE A 305 -3.36 -8.77 19.01
CA PHE A 305 -2.55 -9.55 18.08
C PHE A 305 -2.67 -11.06 18.31
N CYS A 306 -2.61 -11.51 19.58
CA CYS A 306 -2.79 -12.93 19.91
C CYS A 306 -4.18 -13.45 19.48
N ILE A 307 -5.23 -12.63 19.66
CA ILE A 307 -6.59 -12.98 19.22
C ILE A 307 -6.65 -13.16 17.70
N LEU A 308 -6.07 -12.22 16.93
CA LEU A 308 -6.05 -12.28 15.47
C LEU A 308 -5.31 -13.52 14.97
N VAL A 309 -4.12 -13.78 15.52
CA VAL A 309 -3.33 -14.97 15.13
C VAL A 309 -4.04 -16.27 15.50
N ALA A 310 -4.68 -16.33 16.66
CA ALA A 310 -5.46 -17.50 17.08
C ALA A 310 -6.67 -17.76 16.15
N ALA A 311 -7.18 -16.72 15.51
CA ALA A 311 -8.27 -16.78 14.54
C ALA A 311 -7.82 -17.07 13.10
N GLY A 312 -6.53 -17.23 12.87
CA GLY A 312 -5.97 -17.53 11.55
C GLY A 312 -5.57 -16.31 10.71
N GLY A 313 -5.54 -15.12 11.32
CA GLY A 313 -5.06 -13.91 10.68
C GLY A 313 -3.54 -13.79 10.73
#